data_ff9f7bc7ce484f8891bbef5b6f6dcc25
#
_entry.id   ff9f7bc7ce484f8891bbef5b6f6dcc25
#
_cell.length_a   1.000
_cell.length_b   1.000
_cell.length_c   1.000
_cell.angle_alpha   90.00
_cell.angle_beta   90.00
_cell.angle_gamma   90.00
#
_symmetry.space_group_name_H-M   'P 1'
#
loop_
_entity.id
_entity.type
_entity.pdbx_description
1 polymer ?
#
loop_
_entity_poly.entity_id
_entity_poly.type
_entity_poly.pdbx_seq_one_letter_code
_entity_poly.pdbx_strand_id
1 'polypeptide(L)'
;MRDPLGIEQLAHDAGLSASRRYLVDWERAEAAIGTRLPADYKEYVHWFGPGGFDEYLIVCVPGVENSNTELAARLAHEHDGARSRKQINPGASPRVPLFPEPGGWLPWGFTTGGDGLYWVTSGGDPDRWTVAGRPGRGSDRAYFDGNFAEFLHAFLWDTVEMPFLPEAECDLPVRFEPDTGKWRTGGAGEPLDACGHFALE
;
A
#
# COMPACT_ATOMS: atom_id res chain seq x y z
N MET A 1 -21.79 3.95 16.26
CA MET A 1 -21.06 4.72 15.24
C MET A 1 -19.64 4.81 15.78
N ARG A 2 -18.69 4.05 15.23
CA ARG A 2 -17.29 4.16 15.65
C ARG A 2 -16.80 5.51 15.10
N ASP A 3 -16.14 6.30 15.94
CA ASP A 3 -15.38 7.45 15.44
C ASP A 3 -14.42 6.93 14.36
N PRO A 4 -14.29 7.62 13.23
CA PRO A 4 -13.30 7.23 12.24
C PRO A 4 -11.93 7.28 12.93
N LEU A 5 -11.29 6.12 13.05
CA LEU A 5 -9.91 6.03 13.54
C LEU A 5 -9.05 6.89 12.65
N GLY A 6 -8.57 8.00 13.17
CA GLY A 6 -7.68 8.91 12.45
C GLY A 6 -6.32 8.24 12.22
N ILE A 7 -5.68 8.55 11.10
CA ILE A 7 -4.32 8.07 10.78
C ILE A 7 -3.31 8.43 11.88
N GLU A 8 -3.50 9.54 12.58
CA GLU A 8 -2.67 9.92 13.72
C GLU A 8 -2.70 8.86 14.83
N GLN A 9 -3.88 8.39 15.22
CA GLN A 9 -4.00 7.34 16.24
C GLN A 9 -3.38 6.03 15.76
N LEU A 10 -3.63 5.66 14.52
CA LEU A 10 -3.03 4.49 13.88
C LEU A 10 -1.49 4.57 13.89
N ALA A 11 -0.92 5.76 13.63
CA ALA A 11 0.51 5.97 13.67
C ALA A 11 1.07 5.78 15.09
N HIS A 12 0.40 6.32 16.10
CA HIS A 12 0.80 6.12 17.51
C HIS A 12 0.72 4.66 17.92
N ASP A 13 -0.34 3.95 17.53
CA ASP A 13 -0.49 2.51 17.80
C ASP A 13 0.62 1.70 17.13
N ALA A 14 1.00 2.08 15.91
CA ALA A 14 2.12 1.46 15.19
C ALA A 14 3.52 1.85 15.70
N GLY A 15 3.61 2.68 16.75
CA GLY A 15 4.83 3.06 17.43
C GLY A 15 5.48 4.35 16.95
N LEU A 16 4.84 5.13 16.08
CA LEU A 16 5.34 6.45 15.69
C LEU A 16 4.94 7.49 16.75
N SER A 17 5.92 8.21 17.30
CA SER A 17 5.69 9.28 18.26
C SER A 17 5.31 10.63 17.63
N ALA A 18 5.59 10.80 16.34
CA ALA A 18 5.28 12.00 15.56
C ALA A 18 5.19 11.69 14.08
N SER A 19 4.52 12.58 13.34
CA SER A 19 4.46 12.51 11.87
C SER A 19 5.87 12.65 11.27
N ARG A 20 6.19 11.83 10.30
CA ARG A 20 7.42 11.90 9.52
C ARG A 20 7.41 13.05 8.51
N ARG A 21 6.25 13.69 8.31
CA ARG A 21 6.05 14.81 7.39
C ARG A 21 6.52 14.51 5.97
N TYR A 22 6.31 13.28 5.51
CA TYR A 22 6.69 12.91 4.15
C TYR A 22 5.87 13.72 3.15
N LEU A 23 6.56 14.42 2.24
CA LEU A 23 5.94 15.30 1.28
C LEU A 23 5.88 14.65 -0.10
N VAL A 24 4.72 14.73 -0.73
CA VAL A 24 4.46 14.21 -2.08
C VAL A 24 3.86 15.31 -2.94
N ASP A 25 4.34 15.43 -4.17
CA ASP A 25 3.66 16.17 -5.22
C ASP A 25 2.44 15.35 -5.69
N TRP A 26 1.31 15.59 -5.02
CA TRP A 26 0.08 14.82 -5.29
C TRP A 26 -0.47 15.05 -6.68
N GLU A 27 -0.35 16.25 -7.24
CA GLU A 27 -0.81 16.53 -8.60
C GLU A 27 -0.05 15.66 -9.61
N ARG A 28 1.26 15.59 -9.48
CA ARG A 28 2.10 14.74 -10.31
C ARG A 28 1.83 13.25 -10.10
N ALA A 29 1.69 12.81 -8.84
CA ALA A 29 1.45 11.41 -8.51
C ALA A 29 0.09 10.92 -9.04
N GLU A 30 -0.96 11.69 -8.83
CA GLU A 30 -2.31 11.39 -9.30
C GLU A 30 -2.42 11.43 -10.83
N ALA A 31 -1.73 12.38 -11.47
CA ALA A 31 -1.62 12.41 -12.93
C ALA A 31 -0.92 11.17 -13.50
N ALA A 32 0.13 10.69 -12.84
CA ALA A 32 0.85 9.48 -13.26
C ALA A 32 0.00 8.21 -13.14
N ILE A 33 -0.88 8.14 -12.14
CA ILE A 33 -1.79 7.01 -11.91
C ILE A 33 -3.04 7.14 -12.78
N GLY A 34 -3.51 8.36 -13.02
CA GLY A 34 -4.71 8.67 -13.80
C GLY A 34 -5.98 8.80 -12.97
N THR A 35 -5.87 8.97 -11.65
CA THR A 35 -7.00 9.20 -10.74
C THR A 35 -6.54 9.90 -9.48
N ARG A 36 -7.50 10.54 -8.77
CA ARG A 36 -7.27 10.98 -7.38
C ARG A 36 -7.08 9.77 -6.47
N LEU A 37 -6.36 9.97 -5.38
CA LEU A 37 -6.13 8.95 -4.34
C LEU A 37 -6.94 9.27 -3.07
N PRO A 38 -7.25 8.23 -2.26
CA PRO A 38 -8.00 8.41 -1.02
C PRO A 38 -7.31 9.37 -0.03
N ALA A 39 -8.12 10.16 0.68
CA ALA A 39 -7.61 11.14 1.64
C ALA A 39 -6.89 10.49 2.82
N ASP A 40 -7.40 9.37 3.33
CA ASP A 40 -6.79 8.58 4.40
C ASP A 40 -5.42 8.03 4.00
N TYR A 41 -5.26 7.61 2.75
CA TYR A 41 -3.95 7.20 2.23
C TYR A 41 -2.97 8.37 2.13
N LYS A 42 -3.41 9.56 1.70
CA LYS A 42 -2.56 10.74 1.65
C LYS A 42 -2.09 11.16 3.05
N GLU A 43 -2.99 11.07 4.03
CA GLU A 43 -2.67 11.31 5.43
C GLU A 43 -1.69 10.24 5.96
N TYR A 44 -1.91 8.97 5.61
CA TYR A 44 -0.96 7.89 5.91
C TYR A 44 0.45 8.21 5.38
N VAL A 45 0.56 8.58 4.11
CA VAL A 45 1.86 8.91 3.51
C VAL A 45 2.55 10.07 4.24
N HIS A 46 1.79 11.08 4.65
CA HIS A 46 2.33 12.19 5.44
C HIS A 46 2.85 11.73 6.82
N TRP A 47 2.13 10.85 7.49
CA TRP A 47 2.50 10.34 8.82
C TRP A 47 3.63 9.32 8.76
N PHE A 48 3.52 8.33 7.89
CA PHE A 48 4.39 7.17 7.86
C PHE A 48 5.53 7.30 6.83
N GLY A 49 5.27 7.90 5.68
CA GLY A 49 6.21 7.86 4.56
C GLY A 49 6.50 6.43 4.09
N PRO A 50 7.62 6.20 3.37
CA PRO A 50 8.00 4.86 2.94
C PRO A 50 8.42 3.98 4.13
N GLY A 51 8.00 2.72 4.09
CA GLY A 51 8.27 1.73 5.12
C GLY A 51 7.31 0.54 5.04
N GLY A 52 7.32 -0.26 6.08
CA GLY A 52 6.48 -1.44 6.18
C GLY A 52 6.08 -1.75 7.62
N PHE A 53 5.18 -2.70 7.78
CA PHE A 53 4.74 -3.19 9.07
C PHE A 53 5.33 -4.58 9.29
N ASP A 54 6.08 -4.75 10.38
CA ASP A 54 6.74 -5.98 10.80
C ASP A 54 7.59 -6.63 9.68
N GLU A 55 8.29 -5.81 8.89
CA GLU A 55 9.00 -6.23 7.67
C GLU A 55 8.16 -7.11 6.71
N TYR A 56 6.86 -7.18 6.90
CA TYR A 56 5.96 -8.06 6.18
C TYR A 56 5.02 -7.33 5.22
N LEU A 57 4.24 -6.35 5.69
CA LEU A 57 3.34 -5.57 4.85
C LEU A 57 4.02 -4.27 4.40
N ILE A 58 4.23 -4.14 3.11
CA ILE A 58 4.84 -2.95 2.49
C ILE A 58 3.76 -2.11 1.83
N VAL A 59 3.70 -0.83 2.18
CA VAL A 59 2.81 0.14 1.53
C VAL A 59 3.59 0.89 0.45
N CYS A 60 3.06 0.89 -0.76
CA CYS A 60 3.65 1.63 -1.89
C CYS A 60 3.39 3.12 -1.72
N VAL A 61 4.43 3.94 -1.94
CA VAL A 61 4.39 5.39 -1.72
C VAL A 61 4.88 6.12 -2.99
N PRO A 62 4.20 7.20 -3.44
CA PRO A 62 4.66 7.96 -4.59
C PRO A 62 6.01 8.65 -4.35
N GLY A 63 6.82 8.72 -5.40
CA GLY A 63 8.06 9.50 -5.40
C GLY A 63 9.26 8.81 -4.76
N VAL A 64 9.16 7.54 -4.36
CA VAL A 64 10.31 6.75 -3.90
C VAL A 64 11.12 6.23 -5.10
N GLU A 65 12.42 6.08 -4.94
CA GLU A 65 13.31 5.61 -6.02
C GLU A 65 13.14 4.12 -6.34
N ASN A 66 12.78 3.33 -5.33
CA ASN A 66 12.58 1.89 -5.51
C ASN A 66 11.28 1.62 -6.28
N SER A 67 11.40 1.20 -7.54
CA SER A 67 10.26 0.89 -8.41
C SER A 67 9.34 -0.21 -7.89
N ASN A 68 9.79 -1.05 -6.96
CA ASN A 68 8.94 -2.08 -6.34
C ASN A 68 7.97 -1.49 -5.31
N THR A 69 8.35 -0.37 -4.69
CA THR A 69 7.57 0.31 -3.65
C THR A 69 7.03 1.68 -4.12
N GLU A 70 7.35 2.09 -5.35
CA GLU A 70 6.78 3.28 -5.98
C GLU A 70 5.39 2.95 -6.53
N LEU A 71 4.39 3.77 -6.18
CA LEU A 71 2.98 3.45 -6.41
C LEU A 71 2.62 3.32 -7.91
N ALA A 72 3.05 4.27 -8.74
CA ALA A 72 2.74 4.24 -10.18
C ALA A 72 3.53 3.13 -10.89
N ALA A 73 4.78 2.89 -10.49
CA ALA A 73 5.58 1.79 -10.99
C ALA A 73 4.98 0.44 -10.60
N ARG A 74 4.40 0.33 -9.41
CA ARG A 74 3.70 -0.89 -8.99
C ARG A 74 2.49 -1.20 -9.87
N LEU A 75 1.68 -0.19 -10.22
CA LEU A 75 0.57 -0.35 -11.16
C LEU A 75 1.07 -0.80 -12.54
N ALA A 76 2.13 -0.16 -13.05
CA ALA A 76 2.73 -0.55 -14.33
C ALA A 76 3.22 -2.01 -14.30
N HIS A 77 3.84 -2.44 -13.21
CA HIS A 77 4.29 -3.82 -13.00
C HIS A 77 3.12 -4.83 -13.04
N GLU A 78 1.99 -4.53 -12.42
CA GLU A 78 0.80 -5.40 -12.50
C GLU A 78 0.26 -5.52 -13.94
N HIS A 79 0.25 -4.42 -14.70
CA HIS A 79 -0.13 -4.44 -16.12
C HIS A 79 0.85 -5.24 -16.97
N ASP A 80 2.15 -5.12 -16.75
CA ASP A 80 3.18 -5.89 -17.46
C ASP A 80 3.05 -7.38 -17.16
N GLY A 81 2.84 -7.73 -15.91
CA GLY A 81 2.57 -9.10 -15.50
C GLY A 81 1.31 -9.69 -16.15
N ALA A 82 0.24 -8.90 -16.26
CA ALA A 82 -0.98 -9.32 -16.94
C ALA A 82 -0.76 -9.52 -18.45
N ARG A 83 -0.03 -8.60 -19.11
CA ARG A 83 0.34 -8.71 -20.53
C ARG A 83 1.19 -9.95 -20.80
N SER A 84 2.20 -10.18 -19.98
CA SER A 84 3.11 -11.34 -20.11
C SER A 84 2.34 -12.66 -19.97
N ARG A 85 1.44 -12.76 -18.99
CA ARG A 85 0.59 -13.95 -18.85
C ARG A 85 -0.29 -14.20 -20.05
N LYS A 86 -0.89 -13.15 -20.63
CA LYS A 86 -1.72 -13.26 -21.84
C LYS A 86 -0.93 -13.67 -23.07
N GLN A 87 0.34 -13.26 -23.17
CA GLN A 87 1.23 -13.69 -24.26
C GLN A 87 1.56 -15.19 -24.16
N ILE A 88 1.83 -15.69 -22.94
CA ILE A 88 2.15 -17.10 -22.69
C ILE A 88 0.90 -17.97 -22.88
N ASN A 89 -0.25 -17.50 -22.41
CA ASN A 89 -1.52 -18.19 -22.53
C ASN A 89 -2.62 -17.21 -22.95
N PRO A 90 -2.93 -17.10 -24.25
CA PRO A 90 -3.95 -16.18 -24.78
C PRO A 90 -5.36 -16.37 -24.19
N GLY A 91 -5.69 -17.55 -23.71
CA GLY A 91 -6.94 -17.86 -23.04
C GLY A 91 -6.98 -17.55 -21.55
N ALA A 92 -5.85 -17.13 -20.96
CA ALA A 92 -5.82 -16.81 -19.55
C ALA A 92 -6.58 -15.53 -19.23
N SER A 93 -7.50 -15.60 -18.28
CA SER A 93 -8.12 -14.41 -17.69
C SER A 93 -7.12 -13.68 -16.77
N PRO A 94 -7.24 -12.35 -16.63
CA PRO A 94 -6.51 -11.62 -15.60
C PRO A 94 -6.80 -12.22 -14.21
N ARG A 95 -5.79 -12.23 -13.34
CA ARG A 95 -5.99 -12.65 -11.95
C ARG A 95 -7.03 -11.80 -11.24
N VAL A 96 -6.98 -10.49 -11.52
CA VAL A 96 -7.91 -9.48 -11.02
C VAL A 96 -8.19 -8.48 -12.15
N PRO A 97 -9.36 -7.82 -12.21
CA PRO A 97 -9.54 -6.67 -13.08
C PRO A 97 -8.60 -5.57 -12.60
N LEU A 98 -7.87 -4.91 -13.49
CA LEU A 98 -6.91 -3.87 -13.12
C LEU A 98 -7.46 -2.48 -13.48
N PHE A 99 -7.22 -1.51 -12.60
CA PHE A 99 -7.42 -0.10 -12.93
C PHE A 99 -6.66 0.23 -14.24
N PRO A 100 -7.22 1.00 -15.21
CA PRO A 100 -8.43 1.83 -15.11
C PRO A 100 -9.73 1.16 -15.55
N GLU A 101 -9.81 -0.16 -15.65
CA GLU A 101 -11.09 -0.82 -15.93
C GLU A 101 -12.12 -0.48 -14.84
N PRO A 102 -13.42 -0.35 -15.20
CA PRO A 102 -14.47 -0.08 -14.21
C PRO A 102 -14.50 -1.14 -13.10
N GLY A 103 -14.40 -0.72 -11.84
CA GLY A 103 -14.26 -1.62 -10.70
C GLY A 103 -12.91 -2.33 -10.64
N GLY A 104 -11.93 -1.84 -11.40
CA GLY A 104 -10.57 -2.38 -11.44
C GLY A 104 -9.85 -2.21 -10.10
N TRP A 105 -8.84 -3.01 -9.90
CA TRP A 105 -8.04 -3.03 -8.69
C TRP A 105 -6.77 -2.18 -8.88
N LEU A 106 -6.59 -1.18 -8.04
CA LEU A 106 -5.42 -0.31 -8.00
C LEU A 106 -4.50 -0.78 -6.87
N PRO A 107 -3.28 -1.29 -7.16
CA PRO A 107 -2.40 -1.80 -6.12
C PRO A 107 -1.89 -0.66 -5.23
N TRP A 108 -1.92 -0.86 -3.91
CA TRP A 108 -1.36 0.07 -2.94
C TRP A 108 -0.33 -0.56 -2.01
N GLY A 109 -0.24 -1.89 -1.97
CA GLY A 109 0.68 -2.58 -1.09
C GLY A 109 0.87 -4.04 -1.46
N PHE A 110 1.79 -4.67 -0.77
CA PHE A 110 2.07 -6.09 -0.94
C PHE A 110 2.74 -6.65 0.32
N THR A 111 2.71 -7.98 0.46
CA THR A 111 3.47 -8.66 1.50
C THR A 111 4.80 -9.18 0.97
N THR A 112 5.75 -9.42 1.85
CA THR A 112 7.02 -10.09 1.49
C THR A 112 6.79 -11.54 1.03
N GLY A 113 5.64 -12.13 1.35
CA GLY A 113 5.17 -13.41 0.80
C GLY A 113 4.69 -13.34 -0.65
N GLY A 114 4.55 -12.13 -1.20
CA GLY A 114 4.14 -11.88 -2.58
C GLY A 114 2.63 -11.67 -2.78
N ASP A 115 1.87 -11.54 -1.70
CA ASP A 115 0.45 -11.22 -1.76
C ASP A 115 0.27 -9.75 -2.16
N GLY A 116 -0.73 -9.45 -2.96
CA GLY A 116 -1.02 -8.08 -3.38
C GLY A 116 -2.23 -7.52 -2.66
N LEU A 117 -2.16 -6.25 -2.30
CA LEU A 117 -3.23 -5.47 -1.69
C LEU A 117 -3.64 -4.30 -2.59
N TYR A 118 -4.92 -4.07 -2.70
CA TYR A 118 -5.50 -3.19 -3.72
C TYR A 118 -6.66 -2.39 -3.16
N TRP A 119 -6.88 -1.21 -3.73
CA TRP A 119 -8.20 -0.57 -3.70
C TRP A 119 -9.08 -1.16 -4.80
N VAL A 120 -10.33 -1.39 -4.48
CA VAL A 120 -11.39 -1.68 -5.47
C VAL A 120 -11.96 -0.34 -5.94
N THR A 121 -11.62 0.08 -7.16
CA THR A 121 -11.97 1.41 -7.68
C THR A 121 -13.43 1.45 -8.15
N SER A 122 -14.36 1.22 -7.23
CA SER A 122 -15.79 1.28 -7.49
C SER A 122 -16.32 2.68 -7.26
N GLY A 123 -17.01 3.24 -8.26
CA GLY A 123 -17.53 4.61 -8.18
C GLY A 123 -16.47 5.68 -8.47
N GLY A 124 -16.90 6.94 -8.49
CA GLY A 124 -16.04 8.08 -8.84
C GLY A 124 -15.36 8.76 -7.64
N ASP A 125 -15.62 8.30 -6.41
CA ASP A 125 -15.08 8.87 -5.19
C ASP A 125 -14.04 7.94 -4.54
N PRO A 126 -12.74 8.28 -4.59
CA PRO A 126 -11.68 7.46 -4.01
C PRO A 126 -11.82 7.24 -2.50
N ASP A 127 -12.40 8.18 -1.77
CA ASP A 127 -12.56 8.08 -0.32
C ASP A 127 -13.60 7.00 0.09
N ARG A 128 -14.28 6.39 -0.90
CA ARG A 128 -15.23 5.29 -0.73
C ARG A 128 -14.73 3.95 -1.26
N TRP A 129 -13.49 3.88 -1.73
CA TRP A 129 -12.93 2.61 -2.18
C TRP A 129 -12.69 1.68 -1.00
N THR A 130 -13.03 0.41 -1.23
CA THR A 130 -12.77 -0.67 -0.27
C THR A 130 -11.46 -1.37 -0.61
N VAL A 131 -11.00 -2.22 0.30
CA VAL A 131 -9.75 -2.96 0.12
C VAL A 131 -10.04 -4.37 -0.37
N ALA A 132 -9.18 -4.86 -1.24
CA ALA A 132 -9.13 -6.26 -1.65
C ALA A 132 -7.70 -6.78 -1.64
N GLY A 133 -7.56 -8.09 -1.56
CA GLY A 133 -6.28 -8.74 -1.62
C GLY A 133 -6.31 -10.02 -2.45
N ARG A 134 -5.15 -10.41 -2.94
CA ARG A 134 -4.93 -11.70 -3.59
C ARG A 134 -3.62 -12.33 -3.13
N PRO A 135 -3.57 -13.66 -2.99
CA PRO A 135 -2.33 -14.35 -2.67
C PRO A 135 -1.33 -14.25 -3.84
N GLY A 136 -0.06 -14.32 -3.52
CA GLY A 136 1.03 -14.39 -4.50
C GLY A 136 0.91 -15.61 -5.41
N ARG A 137 0.37 -16.71 -4.87
CA ARG A 137 0.10 -17.96 -5.60
C ARG A 137 -1.38 -18.31 -5.51
N GLY A 138 -1.90 -18.94 -6.56
CA GLY A 138 -3.32 -19.28 -6.63
C GLY A 138 -4.18 -18.19 -7.27
N SER A 139 -5.50 -18.34 -7.15
CA SER A 139 -6.51 -17.48 -7.78
C SER A 139 -7.50 -16.87 -6.78
N ASP A 140 -7.31 -17.15 -5.51
CA ASP A 140 -8.21 -16.70 -4.47
C ASP A 140 -8.21 -15.17 -4.36
N ARG A 141 -9.31 -14.64 -3.91
CA ARG A 141 -9.52 -13.21 -3.70
C ARG A 141 -10.21 -13.02 -2.38
N ALA A 142 -9.77 -12.04 -1.63
CA ALA A 142 -10.42 -11.64 -0.41
C ALA A 142 -10.79 -10.16 -0.49
N TYR A 143 -11.86 -9.79 0.20
CA TYR A 143 -12.37 -8.43 0.25
C TYR A 143 -12.51 -8.00 1.70
N PHE A 144 -12.15 -6.78 1.96
CA PHE A 144 -12.35 -6.13 3.24
C PHE A 144 -13.35 -5.00 3.05
N ASP A 145 -14.47 -5.06 3.76
CA ASP A 145 -15.53 -4.04 3.69
C ASP A 145 -15.20 -2.84 4.56
N GLY A 146 -14.19 -2.10 4.14
CA GLY A 146 -13.68 -0.91 4.79
C GLY A 146 -12.68 -0.18 3.92
N ASN A 147 -12.34 1.05 4.30
CA ASN A 147 -11.36 1.87 3.62
C ASN A 147 -9.92 1.45 3.98
N PHE A 148 -8.94 2.19 3.47
CA PHE A 148 -7.53 1.91 3.67
C PHE A 148 -7.11 2.04 5.15
N ALA A 149 -7.55 3.08 5.85
CA ALA A 149 -7.23 3.27 7.26
C ALA A 149 -7.84 2.20 8.17
N GLU A 150 -9.09 1.80 7.90
CA GLU A 150 -9.76 0.71 8.61
C GLU A 150 -9.07 -0.63 8.39
N PHE A 151 -8.60 -0.90 7.18
CA PHE A 151 -7.82 -2.10 6.89
C PHE A 151 -6.50 -2.11 7.66
N LEU A 152 -5.74 -1.02 7.65
CA LEU A 152 -4.47 -0.96 8.38
C LEU A 152 -4.69 -1.11 9.89
N HIS A 153 -5.74 -0.50 10.43
CA HIS A 153 -6.08 -0.70 11.84
C HIS A 153 -6.39 -2.18 12.13
N ALA A 154 -7.21 -2.83 11.30
CA ALA A 154 -7.49 -4.25 11.47
C ALA A 154 -6.23 -5.11 11.36
N PHE A 155 -5.30 -4.74 10.47
CA PHE A 155 -4.01 -5.41 10.33
C PHE A 155 -3.13 -5.24 11.58
N LEU A 156 -3.03 -4.03 12.13
CA LEU A 156 -2.23 -3.75 13.33
C LEU A 156 -2.66 -4.58 14.55
N TRP A 157 -3.93 -4.93 14.63
CA TRP A 157 -4.51 -5.68 15.75
C TRP A 157 -4.87 -7.13 15.40
N ASP A 158 -4.35 -7.62 14.26
CA ASP A 158 -4.58 -8.98 13.77
C ASP A 158 -6.06 -9.39 13.71
N THR A 159 -6.90 -8.47 13.25
CA THR A 159 -8.35 -8.68 13.12
C THR A 159 -8.83 -8.71 11.68
N VAL A 160 -7.89 -8.70 10.73
CA VAL A 160 -8.19 -8.79 9.29
C VAL A 160 -8.46 -10.24 8.91
N GLU A 161 -9.62 -10.48 8.28
CA GLU A 161 -10.00 -11.82 7.82
C GLU A 161 -9.65 -12.00 6.32
N MET A 162 -8.37 -12.21 6.03
CA MET A 162 -7.89 -12.58 4.70
C MET A 162 -7.12 -13.90 4.78
N PRO A 163 -7.61 -15.00 4.17
CA PRO A 163 -7.07 -16.36 4.39
C PRO A 163 -5.60 -16.57 4.01
N PHE A 164 -5.00 -15.65 3.28
CA PHE A 164 -3.61 -15.70 2.85
C PHE A 164 -2.69 -14.77 3.66
N LEU A 165 -3.25 -13.91 4.49
CA LEU A 165 -2.45 -13.18 5.48
C LEU A 165 -2.26 -14.10 6.69
N PRO A 166 -1.02 -14.35 7.14
CA PRO A 166 -0.79 -15.12 8.33
C PRO A 166 -1.29 -14.36 9.56
N GLU A 167 -1.61 -15.10 10.61
CA GLU A 167 -1.78 -14.52 11.94
C GLU A 167 -0.46 -13.87 12.36
N ALA A 168 -0.54 -12.76 13.09
CA ALA A 168 0.65 -12.06 13.57
C ALA A 168 1.41 -12.96 14.57
N GLU A 169 2.68 -13.23 14.26
CA GLU A 169 3.57 -13.96 15.17
C GLU A 169 4.30 -13.04 16.16
N CYS A 170 3.99 -11.75 16.12
CA CYS A 170 4.65 -10.70 16.89
C CYS A 170 3.75 -10.12 17.99
N ASP A 171 4.34 -9.31 18.86
CA ASP A 171 3.58 -8.55 19.86
C ASP A 171 2.64 -7.55 19.16
N LEU A 172 1.37 -7.56 19.54
CA LEU A 172 0.37 -6.61 19.05
C LEU A 172 0.41 -5.30 19.87
N PRO A 173 0.16 -4.17 19.24
CA PRO A 173 -0.07 -3.97 17.80
C PRO A 173 1.21 -4.11 16.97
N VAL A 174 1.04 -4.54 15.72
CA VAL A 174 2.13 -4.64 14.74
C VAL A 174 2.83 -3.29 14.57
N ARG A 175 4.16 -3.28 14.54
CA ARG A 175 4.96 -2.06 14.49
C ARG A 175 5.26 -1.62 13.06
N PHE A 176 5.29 -0.30 12.87
CA PHE A 176 5.78 0.29 11.63
C PHE A 176 7.29 0.47 11.68
N GLU A 177 7.95 0.06 10.60
CA GLU A 177 9.38 0.21 10.39
C GLU A 177 9.63 1.14 9.20
N PRO A 178 10.23 2.31 9.44
CA PRO A 178 10.62 3.22 8.37
C PRO A 178 11.61 2.57 7.41
N ASP A 179 11.46 2.86 6.11
CA ASP A 179 12.49 2.51 5.14
C ASP A 179 13.76 3.33 5.39
N THR A 180 14.81 2.66 5.86
CA THR A 180 16.15 3.25 6.10
C THR A 180 17.08 3.07 4.90
N GLY A 181 16.54 2.92 3.70
CA GLY A 181 17.30 2.61 2.48
C GLY A 181 17.47 1.12 2.19
N LYS A 182 16.97 0.24 3.05
CA LYS A 182 16.97 -1.22 2.85
C LYS A 182 16.24 -1.63 1.57
N TRP A 183 15.23 -0.84 1.19
CA TRP A 183 14.40 -1.04 -0.01
C TRP A 183 14.83 -0.19 -1.20
N ARG A 184 15.93 0.56 -1.07
CA ARG A 184 16.48 1.40 -2.14
C ARG A 184 17.42 0.56 -3.00
N THR A 185 17.08 0.42 -4.26
CA THR A 185 18.04 -0.06 -5.26
C THR A 185 18.67 1.15 -5.94
N GLY A 186 19.88 1.52 -5.49
CA GLY A 186 20.85 2.26 -6.27
C GLY A 186 20.43 3.62 -6.84
N GLY A 187 20.24 4.61 -5.99
CA GLY A 187 20.15 6.02 -6.37
C GLY A 187 20.65 6.86 -5.21
N ALA A 188 21.32 7.97 -5.50
CA ALA A 188 21.80 8.92 -4.48
C ALA A 188 20.63 9.76 -3.96
N GLY A 189 19.70 9.14 -3.25
CA GLY A 189 18.75 9.84 -2.41
C GLY A 189 19.37 10.14 -1.08
N GLU A 190 19.07 11.31 -0.49
CA GLU A 190 19.61 11.69 0.80
C GLU A 190 19.30 10.63 1.86
N PRO A 191 20.27 10.27 2.70
CA PRO A 191 20.03 9.27 3.73
C PRO A 191 18.99 9.80 4.72
N LEU A 192 18.01 8.97 5.05
CA LEU A 192 17.16 9.20 6.21
C LEU A 192 18.06 9.24 7.45
N ASP A 193 17.77 10.13 8.40
CA ASP A 193 18.45 10.12 9.70
C ASP A 193 18.20 8.78 10.44
N ALA A 194 18.89 8.58 11.55
CA ALA A 194 18.77 7.36 12.36
C ALA A 194 17.33 7.11 12.90
N CYS A 195 16.45 8.11 12.81
CA CYS A 195 15.04 8.04 13.18
C CYS A 195 14.12 7.91 11.94
N GLY A 196 14.70 7.81 10.73
CA GLY A 196 13.95 7.69 9.50
C GLY A 196 13.31 9.00 9.01
N HIS A 197 13.83 10.15 9.42
CA HIS A 197 13.40 11.44 8.90
C HIS A 197 14.24 11.82 7.68
N PHE A 198 13.60 12.43 6.66
CA PHE A 198 14.35 13.16 5.65
C PHE A 198 14.94 14.41 6.30
N ALA A 199 16.24 14.63 6.12
CA ALA A 199 16.85 15.90 6.52
C ALA A 199 16.15 17.01 5.69
N LEU A 200 15.40 17.87 6.38
CA LEU A 200 14.90 19.10 5.80
C LEU A 200 16.03 20.14 5.97
N GLU A 201 16.66 20.57 4.87
CA GLU A 201 17.36 21.85 4.84
C GLU A 201 16.38 23.03 4.81
#